data_01633d80ba811c2b7fdf70a9c420e735
#
_entry.id   01633d80ba811c2b7fdf70a9c420e735
#
_cell.length_a   1.000
_cell.length_b   1.000
_cell.length_c   1.000
_cell.angle_alpha   90.00
_cell.angle_beta   90.00
_cell.angle_gamma   90.00
#
_symmetry.space_group_name_H-M   'P 1'
#
loop_
_entity.id
_entity.type
_entity.pdbx_description
1 polymer ?
#
loop_
_entity_poly.entity_id
_entity_poly.type
_entity_poly.pdbx_seq_one_letter_code
_entity_poly.pdbx_strand_id
1 'polypeptide(L)'
;MIQNEREIRHELVLQAARRMMTAARTAPKGKGIDIIEIAMVTDGDILRLSDEMIQIAAETGFKFLLRDAENIKSADAVVIIGTSQKVQGLNCAHCGFDTCVEKPDLVPCAINSVDLGIAIGSACATAADLRVDTRVMFSAGLAAQR
;
A
#
# COMPACT_ATOMS: atom_id res chain seq x y z
N MET A 1 -17.10 -24.13 -23.56
CA MET A 1 -15.91 -23.26 -23.61
C MET A 1 -14.82 -23.88 -22.74
N ILE A 2 -13.63 -24.05 -23.24
CA ILE A 2 -12.47 -24.54 -22.48
C ILE A 2 -11.58 -23.32 -22.18
N GLN A 3 -11.23 -23.11 -20.92
CA GLN A 3 -10.30 -22.06 -20.50
C GLN A 3 -9.01 -22.72 -19.97
N ASN A 4 -7.87 -22.28 -20.45
CA ASN A 4 -6.58 -22.68 -19.91
C ASN A 4 -6.16 -21.72 -18.81
N GLU A 5 -5.86 -22.23 -17.60
CA GLU A 5 -5.47 -21.42 -16.44
C GLU A 5 -4.29 -20.49 -16.76
N ARG A 6 -3.30 -20.96 -17.52
CA ARG A 6 -2.12 -20.15 -17.89
C ARG A 6 -2.48 -18.92 -18.72
N GLU A 7 -3.56 -18.97 -19.49
CA GLU A 7 -4.03 -17.86 -20.33
C GLU A 7 -4.82 -16.82 -19.55
N ILE A 8 -5.47 -17.24 -18.44
CA ILE A 8 -6.31 -16.37 -17.62
C ILE A 8 -5.66 -16.01 -16.27
N ARG A 9 -4.46 -16.52 -15.99
CA ARG A 9 -3.78 -16.34 -14.69
C ARG A 9 -3.66 -14.86 -14.30
N HIS A 10 -3.22 -14.02 -15.20
CA HIS A 10 -3.11 -12.58 -14.98
C HIS A 10 -4.46 -11.98 -14.51
N GLU A 11 -5.54 -12.31 -15.21
CA GLU A 11 -6.88 -11.85 -14.82
C GLU A 11 -7.28 -12.33 -13.42
N LEU A 12 -6.98 -13.61 -13.09
CA LEU A 12 -7.27 -14.15 -11.75
C LEU A 12 -6.50 -13.43 -10.66
N VAL A 13 -5.24 -13.08 -10.90
CA VAL A 13 -4.45 -12.28 -9.95
C VAL A 13 -5.03 -10.87 -9.80
N LEU A 14 -5.45 -10.21 -10.88
CA LEU A 14 -6.11 -8.91 -10.80
C LEU A 14 -7.43 -8.96 -10.02
N GLN A 15 -8.21 -10.04 -10.16
CA GLN A 15 -9.42 -10.24 -9.35
C GLN A 15 -9.09 -10.40 -7.87
N ALA A 16 -8.02 -11.13 -7.53
CA ALA A 16 -7.53 -11.24 -6.15
C ALA A 16 -7.09 -9.88 -5.60
N ALA A 17 -6.34 -9.09 -6.38
CA ALA A 17 -5.92 -7.74 -6.00
C ALA A 17 -7.12 -6.82 -5.70
N ARG A 18 -8.18 -6.87 -6.50
CA ARG A 18 -9.43 -6.12 -6.22
C ARG A 18 -10.08 -6.53 -4.90
N ARG A 19 -10.08 -7.83 -4.57
CA ARG A 19 -10.58 -8.32 -3.27
C ARG A 19 -9.69 -7.87 -2.11
N MET A 20 -8.37 -7.82 -2.30
CA MET A 20 -7.43 -7.24 -1.33
C MET A 20 -7.75 -5.77 -1.05
N MET A 21 -8.05 -4.98 -2.08
CA MET A 21 -8.46 -3.58 -1.93
C MET A 21 -9.74 -3.46 -1.08
N THR A 22 -10.74 -4.33 -1.31
CA THR A 22 -11.96 -4.37 -0.51
C THR A 22 -11.66 -4.73 0.95
N ALA A 23 -10.79 -5.72 1.20
CA ALA A 23 -10.39 -6.13 2.54
C ALA A 23 -9.66 -5.00 3.28
N ALA A 24 -8.78 -4.27 2.61
CA ALA A 24 -8.13 -3.08 3.16
C ALA A 24 -9.16 -1.98 3.50
N ARG A 25 -10.13 -1.74 2.62
CA ARG A 25 -11.18 -0.73 2.81
C ARG A 25 -12.05 -1.04 4.02
N THR A 26 -12.44 -2.30 4.21
CA THR A 26 -13.34 -2.74 5.29
C THR A 26 -12.63 -3.07 6.60
N ALA A 27 -11.30 -3.03 6.63
CA ALA A 27 -10.51 -3.23 7.85
C ALA A 27 -10.89 -2.20 8.93
N PRO A 28 -10.87 -2.55 10.23
CA PRO A 28 -11.17 -1.63 11.31
C PRO A 28 -10.28 -0.39 11.29
N LYS A 29 -10.85 0.76 11.64
CA LYS A 29 -10.15 2.06 11.72
C LYS A 29 -10.52 2.80 12.98
N GLY A 30 -9.60 3.61 13.50
CA GLY A 30 -9.82 4.44 14.67
C GLY A 30 -11.07 5.31 14.53
N LYS A 31 -11.97 5.28 15.50
CA LYS A 31 -13.28 5.95 15.50
C LYS A 31 -14.20 5.57 14.33
N GLY A 32 -13.88 4.56 13.53
CA GLY A 32 -14.60 4.25 12.30
C GLY A 32 -14.43 5.31 11.20
N ILE A 33 -13.42 6.18 11.30
CA ILE A 33 -13.15 7.21 10.30
C ILE A 33 -12.20 6.64 9.25
N ASP A 34 -12.67 6.51 8.02
CA ASP A 34 -11.89 5.98 6.92
C ASP A 34 -11.13 7.11 6.18
N ILE A 35 -9.82 7.10 6.35
CA ILE A 35 -8.87 8.03 5.71
C ILE A 35 -7.83 7.27 4.87
N ILE A 36 -8.09 6.00 4.60
CA ILE A 36 -7.20 5.14 3.80
C ILE A 36 -7.48 5.36 2.32
N GLU A 37 -6.44 5.66 1.58
CA GLU A 37 -6.46 5.70 0.12
C GLU A 37 -5.90 4.39 -0.45
N ILE A 38 -6.57 3.84 -1.44
CA ILE A 38 -6.22 2.55 -2.04
C ILE A 38 -6.26 2.66 -3.54
N ALA A 39 -5.17 2.31 -4.20
CA ALA A 39 -5.07 2.25 -5.65
C ALA A 39 -4.45 0.93 -6.09
N MET A 40 -4.66 0.56 -7.34
CA MET A 40 -4.01 -0.58 -7.98
C MET A 40 -3.27 -0.09 -9.22
N VAL A 41 -2.00 -0.47 -9.33
CA VAL A 41 -1.14 -0.20 -10.47
C VAL A 41 -0.92 -1.51 -11.22
N THR A 42 -1.08 -1.50 -12.54
CA THR A 42 -0.96 -2.68 -13.40
C THR A 42 -0.21 -2.33 -14.68
N ASP A 43 0.20 -3.34 -15.41
CA ASP A 43 0.73 -3.24 -16.77
C ASP A 43 1.89 -2.20 -16.89
N GLY A 44 1.81 -1.33 -17.89
CA GLY A 44 2.83 -0.32 -18.16
C GLY A 44 3.06 0.68 -17.02
N ASP A 45 2.08 0.91 -16.16
CA ASP A 45 2.24 1.82 -15.01
C ASP A 45 3.11 1.22 -13.90
N ILE A 46 3.26 -0.11 -13.85
CA ILE A 46 4.25 -0.75 -12.96
C ILE A 46 5.67 -0.36 -13.38
N LEU A 47 5.94 -0.27 -14.69
CA LEU A 47 7.25 0.16 -15.19
C LEU A 47 7.52 1.62 -14.82
N ARG A 48 6.52 2.49 -14.95
CA ARG A 48 6.64 3.90 -14.52
C ARG A 48 6.93 4.03 -13.03
N LEU A 49 6.24 3.23 -12.20
CA LEU A 49 6.49 3.18 -10.76
C LEU A 49 7.91 2.68 -10.45
N SER A 50 8.38 1.66 -11.18
CA SER A 50 9.76 1.17 -11.09
C SER A 50 10.79 2.24 -11.46
N ASP A 51 10.57 2.99 -12.53
CA ASP A 51 11.46 4.06 -12.95
C ASP A 51 11.55 5.17 -11.90
N GLU A 52 10.43 5.54 -11.27
CA GLU A 52 10.42 6.50 -10.17
C GLU A 52 11.20 6.01 -8.94
N MET A 53 11.09 4.72 -8.61
CA MET A 53 11.90 4.12 -7.54
C MET A 53 13.40 4.21 -7.83
N ILE A 54 13.80 4.01 -9.10
CA ILE A 54 15.20 4.14 -9.54
C ILE A 54 15.69 5.60 -9.40
N GLN A 55 14.85 6.58 -9.74
CA GLN A 55 15.17 7.99 -9.56
C GLN A 55 15.39 8.34 -8.09
N ILE A 56 14.49 7.91 -7.21
CA ILE A 56 14.64 8.10 -5.77
C ILE A 56 15.92 7.44 -5.25
N ALA A 57 16.26 6.26 -5.75
CA ALA A 57 17.52 5.60 -5.38
C ALA A 57 18.75 6.42 -5.76
N ALA A 58 18.73 7.06 -6.94
CA ALA A 58 19.82 7.93 -7.40
C ALA A 58 19.94 9.21 -6.54
N GLU A 59 18.81 9.78 -6.12
CA GLU A 59 18.77 11.00 -5.29
C GLU A 59 19.18 10.73 -3.83
N THR A 60 18.77 9.58 -3.27
CA THR A 60 18.93 9.27 -1.83
C THR A 60 20.08 8.35 -1.50
N GLY A 61 20.59 7.61 -2.49
CA GLY A 61 21.58 6.55 -2.28
C GLY A 61 21.01 5.26 -1.68
N PHE A 62 19.70 5.11 -1.54
CA PHE A 62 19.04 3.94 -0.95
C PHE A 62 19.01 2.76 -1.92
N LYS A 63 19.98 1.86 -1.81
CA LYS A 63 20.15 0.71 -2.71
C LYS A 63 18.97 -0.28 -2.71
N PHE A 64 18.21 -0.38 -1.61
CA PHE A 64 17.05 -1.27 -1.55
C PHE A 64 15.97 -0.91 -2.58
N LEU A 65 15.84 0.38 -2.93
CA LEU A 65 14.92 0.84 -3.97
C LEU A 65 15.23 0.22 -5.34
N LEU A 66 16.50 0.02 -5.69
CA LEU A 66 16.89 -0.61 -6.97
C LEU A 66 16.46 -2.07 -7.02
N ARG A 67 16.66 -2.82 -5.92
CA ARG A 67 16.20 -4.21 -5.80
C ARG A 67 14.69 -4.31 -5.93
N ASP A 68 13.98 -3.45 -5.23
CA ASP A 68 12.52 -3.48 -5.17
C ASP A 68 11.91 -2.99 -6.50
N ALA A 69 12.52 -2.02 -7.17
CA ALA A 69 12.15 -1.58 -8.51
C ALA A 69 12.22 -2.73 -9.52
N GLU A 70 13.27 -3.55 -9.45
CA GLU A 70 13.36 -4.74 -10.32
C GLU A 70 12.33 -5.80 -9.96
N ASN A 71 12.08 -6.01 -8.68
CA ASN A 71 11.12 -7.01 -8.21
C ASN A 71 9.68 -6.71 -8.67
N ILE A 72 9.23 -5.44 -8.66
CA ILE A 72 7.85 -5.11 -9.06
C ILE A 72 7.58 -5.31 -10.55
N LYS A 73 8.60 -5.31 -11.40
CA LYS A 73 8.44 -5.54 -12.85
C LYS A 73 7.86 -6.92 -13.19
N SER A 74 8.04 -7.89 -12.30
CA SER A 74 7.50 -9.25 -12.46
C SER A 74 6.13 -9.45 -11.79
N ALA A 75 5.58 -8.41 -11.16
CA ALA A 75 4.28 -8.48 -10.52
C ALA A 75 3.15 -8.24 -11.52
N ASP A 76 2.03 -8.94 -11.36
CA ASP A 76 0.81 -8.68 -12.14
C ASP A 76 0.11 -7.39 -11.69
N ALA A 77 0.24 -7.03 -10.42
CA ALA A 77 -0.33 -5.82 -9.84
C ALA A 77 0.48 -5.33 -8.64
N VAL A 78 0.45 -4.03 -8.40
CA VAL A 78 0.91 -3.40 -7.16
C VAL A 78 -0.28 -2.69 -6.51
N VAL A 79 -0.69 -3.14 -5.33
CA VAL A 79 -1.75 -2.47 -4.55
C VAL A 79 -1.09 -1.44 -3.63
N ILE A 80 -1.33 -0.18 -3.90
CA ILE A 80 -0.87 0.95 -3.09
C ILE A 80 -1.91 1.23 -2.02
N ILE A 81 -1.49 1.25 -0.76
CA ILE A 81 -2.34 1.58 0.38
C ILE A 81 -1.65 2.68 1.17
N GLY A 82 -2.32 3.81 1.31
CA GLY A 82 -1.80 4.97 2.00
C GLY A 82 -2.82 5.56 2.97
N THR A 83 -2.40 6.54 3.76
CA THR A 83 -3.28 7.28 4.65
C THR A 83 -3.08 8.78 4.47
N SER A 84 -4.16 9.54 4.63
CA SER A 84 -4.05 11.00 4.64
C SER A 84 -3.33 11.48 5.91
N GLN A 85 -2.77 12.70 5.86
CA GLN A 85 -2.10 13.31 7.02
C GLN A 85 -3.08 13.89 8.05
N LYS A 86 -4.40 13.79 7.83
CA LYS A 86 -5.42 14.28 8.75
C LYS A 86 -5.33 13.56 10.09
N VAL A 87 -5.47 14.28 11.18
CA VAL A 87 -5.51 13.71 12.53
C VAL A 87 -6.89 13.13 12.84
N GLN A 88 -6.93 12.09 13.69
CA GLN A 88 -8.19 11.49 14.15
C GLN A 88 -8.93 12.33 15.20
N GLY A 89 -8.27 13.33 15.80
CA GLY A 89 -8.86 14.18 16.84
C GLY A 89 -9.11 13.46 18.16
N LEU A 90 -8.31 12.45 18.47
CA LEU A 90 -8.46 11.64 19.70
C LEU A 90 -7.73 12.23 20.90
N ASN A 91 -6.78 13.15 20.70
CA ASN A 91 -5.88 13.67 21.74
C ASN A 91 -5.27 12.56 22.60
N CYS A 92 -4.86 11.45 21.95
CA CYS A 92 -4.42 10.23 22.63
C CYS A 92 -2.93 10.25 23.02
N ALA A 93 -2.20 11.28 22.65
CA ALA A 93 -0.77 11.46 22.88
C ALA A 93 0.16 10.37 22.28
N HIS A 94 -0.35 9.37 21.53
CA HIS A 94 0.45 8.28 20.98
C HIS A 94 1.51 8.74 19.96
N CYS A 95 1.33 9.92 19.35
CA CYS A 95 2.32 10.54 18.47
C CYS A 95 3.35 11.40 19.21
N GLY A 96 3.29 11.48 20.56
CA GLY A 96 4.19 12.23 21.41
C GLY A 96 3.76 13.68 21.67
N PHE A 97 2.58 14.11 21.23
CA PHE A 97 1.98 15.42 21.47
C PHE A 97 0.71 15.26 22.31
N ASP A 98 0.50 16.13 23.29
CA ASP A 98 -0.63 16.04 24.23
C ASP A 98 -1.98 16.19 23.52
N THR A 99 -2.03 17.06 22.52
CA THR A 99 -3.23 17.25 21.70
C THR A 99 -2.94 17.10 20.21
N CYS A 100 -3.97 16.75 19.43
CA CYS A 100 -3.84 16.62 17.98
C CYS A 100 -3.53 17.97 17.29
N VAL A 101 -3.90 19.08 17.91
CA VAL A 101 -3.66 20.44 17.37
C VAL A 101 -2.19 20.83 17.49
N GLU A 102 -1.50 20.38 18.54
CA GLU A 102 -0.08 20.64 18.77
C GLU A 102 0.84 19.83 17.85
N LYS A 103 0.33 18.77 17.24
CA LYS A 103 1.11 17.90 16.36
C LYS A 103 1.45 18.64 15.06
N PRO A 104 2.75 18.80 14.69
CA PRO A 104 3.13 19.35 13.40
C PRO A 104 2.60 18.51 12.23
N ASP A 105 2.27 19.16 11.11
CA ASP A 105 1.70 18.48 9.92
C ASP A 105 2.59 17.37 9.36
N LEU A 106 3.92 17.55 9.44
CA LEU A 106 4.89 16.57 8.96
C LEU A 106 5.02 15.31 9.86
N VAL A 107 4.48 15.35 11.08
CA VAL A 107 4.50 14.19 11.97
C VAL A 107 3.27 13.33 11.71
N PRO A 108 3.42 12.04 11.39
CA PRO A 108 2.27 11.15 11.17
C PRO A 108 1.42 11.00 12.43
N CYS A 109 0.11 10.89 12.27
CA CYS A 109 -0.76 10.45 13.37
C CYS A 109 -0.50 8.97 13.64
N ALA A 110 -0.17 8.60 14.88
CA ALA A 110 0.12 7.22 15.25
C ALA A 110 -1.07 6.28 14.98
N ILE A 111 -2.31 6.75 15.25
CA ILE A 111 -3.52 5.97 14.98
C ILE A 111 -3.69 5.72 13.48
N ASN A 112 -3.45 6.73 12.62
CA ASN A 112 -3.49 6.55 11.17
C ASN A 112 -2.47 5.50 10.69
N SER A 113 -1.28 5.48 11.30
CA SER A 113 -0.25 4.49 10.97
C SER A 113 -0.66 3.08 11.40
N VAL A 114 -1.34 2.95 12.54
CA VAL A 114 -1.92 1.67 13.00
C VAL A 114 -3.03 1.22 12.04
N ASP A 115 -3.96 2.11 11.68
CA ASP A 115 -5.06 1.82 10.75
C ASP A 115 -4.52 1.37 9.38
N LEU A 116 -3.46 2.02 8.89
CA LEU A 116 -2.75 1.62 7.66
C LEU A 116 -2.19 0.21 7.78
N GLY A 117 -1.53 -0.12 8.88
CA GLY A 117 -0.98 -1.46 9.13
C GLY A 117 -2.07 -2.54 9.18
N ILE A 118 -3.22 -2.24 9.80
CA ILE A 118 -4.38 -3.14 9.84
C ILE A 118 -4.95 -3.36 8.43
N ALA A 119 -5.07 -2.29 7.64
CA ALA A 119 -5.55 -2.38 6.26
C ALA A 119 -4.62 -3.24 5.38
N ILE A 120 -3.30 -3.05 5.49
CA ILE A 120 -2.30 -3.87 4.79
C ILE A 120 -2.39 -5.34 5.23
N GLY A 121 -2.45 -5.60 6.54
CA GLY A 121 -2.57 -6.95 7.09
C GLY A 121 -3.82 -7.67 6.58
N SER A 122 -4.97 -6.98 6.54
CA SER A 122 -6.24 -7.51 6.00
C SER A 122 -6.12 -7.85 4.50
N ALA A 123 -5.48 -6.97 3.71
CA ALA A 123 -5.23 -7.23 2.30
C ALA A 123 -4.35 -8.47 2.10
N CYS A 124 -3.24 -8.59 2.84
CA CYS A 124 -2.32 -9.73 2.75
C CYS A 124 -2.98 -11.04 3.18
N ALA A 125 -3.80 -11.02 4.24
CA ALA A 125 -4.56 -12.19 4.67
C ALA A 125 -5.52 -12.67 3.55
N THR A 126 -6.22 -11.75 2.91
CA THR A 126 -7.09 -12.06 1.76
C THR A 126 -6.32 -12.68 0.61
N ALA A 127 -5.12 -12.18 0.28
CA ALA A 127 -4.27 -12.78 -0.75
C ALA A 127 -3.86 -14.22 -0.40
N ALA A 128 -3.48 -14.45 0.87
CA ALA A 128 -3.11 -15.78 1.35
C ALA A 128 -4.29 -16.77 1.24
N ASP A 129 -5.50 -16.35 1.61
CA ASP A 129 -6.72 -17.15 1.46
C ASP A 129 -7.01 -17.50 -0.01
N LEU A 130 -6.70 -16.59 -0.93
CA LEU A 130 -6.84 -16.76 -2.38
C LEU A 130 -5.65 -17.47 -3.04
N ARG A 131 -4.63 -17.89 -2.25
CA ARG A 131 -3.43 -18.57 -2.74
C ARG A 131 -2.60 -17.73 -3.70
N VAL A 132 -2.60 -16.40 -3.51
CA VAL A 132 -1.78 -15.45 -4.27
C VAL A 132 -0.61 -14.99 -3.41
N ASP A 133 0.61 -15.07 -3.95
CA ASP A 133 1.80 -14.59 -3.27
C ASP A 133 1.83 -13.05 -3.25
N THR A 134 2.30 -12.50 -2.13
CA THR A 134 2.40 -11.04 -1.95
C THR A 134 3.68 -10.66 -1.21
N ARG A 135 4.17 -9.47 -1.51
CA ARG A 135 5.27 -8.85 -0.79
C ARG A 135 4.92 -7.40 -0.44
N VAL A 136 4.98 -7.06 0.84
CA VAL A 136 4.82 -5.68 1.30
C VAL A 136 6.12 -4.91 1.07
N MET A 137 6.03 -3.76 0.40
CA MET A 137 7.17 -2.91 0.08
C MET A 137 6.86 -1.45 0.44
N PHE A 138 7.65 -0.87 1.34
CA PHE A 138 7.65 0.56 1.62
C PHE A 138 8.08 1.39 0.40
N SER A 139 9.07 0.88 -0.34
CA SER A 139 9.71 1.54 -1.48
C SER A 139 8.74 1.93 -2.59
N ALA A 140 7.81 1.03 -2.95
CA ALA A 140 6.78 1.31 -3.95
C ALA A 140 5.81 2.42 -3.49
N GLY A 141 5.43 2.42 -2.20
CA GLY A 141 4.61 3.47 -1.61
C GLY A 141 5.31 4.83 -1.59
N LEU A 142 6.61 4.87 -1.37
CA LEU A 142 7.41 6.09 -1.43
C LEU A 142 7.41 6.69 -2.85
N ALA A 143 7.59 5.85 -3.86
CA ALA A 143 7.55 6.30 -5.26
C ALA A 143 6.15 6.77 -5.69
N ALA A 144 5.10 6.12 -5.23
CA ALA A 144 3.72 6.49 -5.57
C ALA A 144 3.26 7.84 -4.99
N GLN A 145 4.04 8.48 -4.13
CA GLN A 145 3.76 9.82 -3.58
C GLN A 145 4.27 10.95 -4.49
N ARG A 146 5.01 10.63 -5.55
CA ARG A 146 5.53 11.55 -6.56
C ARG A 146 4.68 11.55 -7.82
#